data_4d87da5f629a9f062cb91d9ec341ecdd
#
_entry.id   4d87da5f629a9f062cb91d9ec341ecdd
#
_cell.length_a   1.000
_cell.length_b   1.000
_cell.length_c   1.000
_cell.angle_alpha   90.00
_cell.angle_beta   90.00
_cell.angle_gamma   90.00
#
_symmetry.space_group_name_H-M   'P 1'
#
loop_
_entity.id
_entity.type
_entity.pdbx_description
1 polymer ?
#
loop_
_entity_poly.entity_id
_entity_poly.type
_entity_poly.pdbx_seq_one_letter_code
_entity_poly.pdbx_strand_id
1 'polypeptide(L)'
;MTSAGIDWQREKWQSGLGSKFIHQGEKNAVKYADEIIVLSKGVQKYFMDTYGRKTHFIPNGVNRPEVREAKLITDHFGLEKDSYILFLGRLVPEKGIRYLVEAFKNVKTDKKLVIAGGSTKPPSSQPQTLFNFPKHTPVGS
;
A
#
# COMPACT_ATOMS: atom_id res chain seq x y z
N MET A 1 10.85 3.31 -20.43
CA MET A 1 11.02 2.61 -19.14
C MET A 1 10.16 3.27 -18.09
N THR A 2 9.35 2.52 -17.34
CA THR A 2 8.42 3.05 -16.34
C THR A 2 8.97 2.77 -14.94
N SER A 3 9.09 3.79 -14.10
CA SER A 3 9.47 3.64 -12.69
C SER A 3 8.25 3.87 -11.80
N ALA A 4 7.84 2.85 -11.06
CA ALA A 4 6.68 2.88 -10.15
C ALA A 4 7.00 3.50 -8.78
N GLY A 5 8.18 4.05 -8.60
CA GLY A 5 8.69 4.61 -7.35
C GLY A 5 10.20 4.51 -7.29
N ILE A 6 10.78 4.97 -6.21
CA ILE A 6 12.22 4.82 -5.97
C ILE A 6 12.43 3.47 -5.30
N ASP A 7 12.67 2.43 -6.10
CA ASP A 7 12.65 1.03 -5.66
C ASP A 7 13.66 0.71 -4.55
N TRP A 8 14.81 1.38 -4.51
CA TRP A 8 15.82 1.17 -3.47
C TRP A 8 15.40 1.70 -2.09
N GLN A 9 14.41 2.60 -2.01
CA GLN A 9 13.86 3.10 -0.74
C GLN A 9 12.85 2.13 -0.12
N ARG A 10 12.45 1.07 -0.81
CA ARG A 10 11.55 0.07 -0.24
C ARG A 10 12.27 -0.74 0.81
N GLU A 11 11.66 -0.94 1.98
CA GLU A 11 12.21 -1.67 3.13
C GLU A 11 12.79 -3.04 2.74
N LYS A 12 12.15 -3.73 1.81
CA LYS A 12 12.58 -5.01 1.25
C LYS A 12 13.99 -4.98 0.62
N TRP A 13 14.46 -3.82 0.15
CA TRP A 13 15.67 -3.65 -0.63
C TRP A 13 16.71 -2.77 0.05
N GLN A 14 16.49 -2.36 1.31
CA GLN A 14 17.39 -1.45 2.03
C GLN A 14 18.68 -2.12 2.52
N SER A 15 18.77 -3.46 2.49
CA SER A 15 19.94 -4.17 2.97
C SER A 15 20.66 -4.97 1.87
N GLY A 16 21.97 -4.83 1.80
CA GLY A 16 22.88 -5.71 1.08
C GLY A 16 23.00 -5.46 -0.43
N LEU A 17 23.36 -6.53 -1.15
CA LEU A 17 23.65 -6.52 -2.59
C LEU A 17 22.43 -6.10 -3.45
N GLY A 18 21.21 -6.37 -2.99
CA GLY A 18 19.99 -6.01 -3.70
C GLY A 18 19.82 -4.50 -3.89
N SER A 19 20.14 -3.70 -2.86
CA SER A 19 20.08 -2.24 -2.93
C SER A 19 21.08 -1.69 -3.96
N LYS A 20 22.31 -2.21 -3.97
CA LYS A 20 23.33 -1.82 -4.94
C LYS A 20 22.93 -2.15 -6.37
N PHE A 21 22.33 -3.32 -6.58
CA PHE A 21 21.86 -3.74 -7.90
C PHE A 21 20.74 -2.83 -8.42
N ILE A 22 19.77 -2.46 -7.57
CA ILE A 22 18.69 -1.56 -7.95
C ILE A 22 19.21 -0.16 -8.25
N HIS A 23 20.13 0.35 -7.43
CA HIS A 23 20.79 1.64 -7.68
C HIS A 23 21.57 1.65 -9.00
N GLN A 24 22.23 0.55 -9.33
CA GLN A 24 22.93 0.41 -10.62
C GLN A 24 21.91 0.38 -11.77
N GLY A 25 20.77 -0.29 -11.60
CA GLY A 25 19.70 -0.30 -12.59
C GLY A 25 19.13 1.10 -12.87
N GLU A 26 18.98 1.92 -11.82
CA GLU A 26 18.55 3.32 -11.93
C GLU A 26 19.56 4.17 -12.70
N LYS A 27 20.86 4.06 -12.37
CA LYS A 27 21.94 4.73 -13.12
C LYS A 27 21.99 4.31 -14.58
N ASN A 28 21.81 3.02 -14.85
CA ASN A 28 21.75 2.52 -16.21
C ASN A 28 20.53 3.06 -16.98
N ALA A 29 19.37 3.17 -16.33
CA ALA A 29 18.20 3.79 -16.93
C ALA A 29 18.47 5.26 -17.28
N VAL A 30 19.10 6.02 -16.38
CA VAL A 30 19.47 7.42 -16.63
C VAL A 30 20.44 7.54 -17.81
N LYS A 31 21.39 6.62 -17.94
CA LYS A 31 22.45 6.70 -18.94
C LYS A 31 22.02 6.22 -20.32
N TYR A 32 21.23 5.16 -20.38
CA TYR A 32 20.98 4.42 -21.63
C TYR A 32 19.52 4.51 -22.15
N ALA A 33 18.56 4.95 -21.33
CA ALA A 33 17.21 5.10 -21.82
C ALA A 33 17.08 6.37 -22.67
N ASP A 34 16.45 6.28 -23.82
CA ASP A 34 16.15 7.44 -24.66
C ASP A 34 15.20 8.38 -23.91
N GLU A 35 14.11 7.82 -23.34
CA GLU A 35 13.12 8.54 -22.56
C GLU A 35 12.76 7.79 -21.28
N ILE A 36 12.46 8.54 -20.21
CA ILE A 36 12.06 7.98 -18.91
C ILE A 36 10.68 8.50 -18.55
N ILE A 37 9.76 7.58 -18.28
CA ILE A 37 8.41 7.89 -17.79
C ILE A 37 8.37 7.63 -16.28
N VAL A 38 7.84 8.60 -15.53
CA VAL A 38 7.65 8.51 -14.09
C VAL A 38 6.19 8.70 -13.70
N LEU A 39 5.77 8.04 -12.62
CA LEU A 39 4.37 7.99 -12.21
C LEU A 39 4.01 9.05 -11.15
N SER A 40 5.01 9.79 -10.64
CA SER A 40 4.78 10.85 -9.67
C SER A 40 5.69 12.06 -9.90
N LYS A 41 5.22 13.23 -9.52
CA LYS A 41 6.01 14.46 -9.56
C LYS A 41 7.21 14.43 -8.60
N GLY A 42 7.09 13.72 -7.47
CA GLY A 42 8.20 13.52 -6.55
C GLY A 42 9.36 12.76 -7.19
N VAL A 43 9.07 11.69 -7.91
CA VAL A 43 10.09 10.92 -8.67
C VAL A 43 10.65 11.77 -9.81
N GLN A 44 9.83 12.55 -10.50
CA GLN A 44 10.29 13.48 -11.53
C GLN A 44 11.32 14.48 -10.99
N LYS A 45 11.00 15.09 -9.84
CA LYS A 45 11.92 16.02 -9.15
C LYS A 45 13.21 15.31 -8.73
N TYR A 46 13.12 14.10 -8.17
CA TYR A 46 14.28 13.32 -7.77
C TYR A 46 15.24 13.05 -8.93
N PHE A 47 14.75 12.64 -10.11
CA PHE A 47 15.60 12.40 -11.28
C PHE A 47 16.27 13.69 -11.77
N MET A 48 15.56 14.82 -11.70
CA MET A 48 16.13 16.11 -12.06
C MET A 48 17.22 16.55 -11.06
N ASP A 49 16.93 16.47 -9.77
CA ASP A 49 17.84 16.95 -8.71
C ASP A 49 19.10 16.07 -8.59
N THR A 50 18.92 14.74 -8.75
CA THR A 50 20.01 13.76 -8.52
C THR A 50 20.85 13.53 -9.77
N TYR A 51 20.23 13.53 -10.96
CA TYR A 51 20.90 13.14 -12.20
C TYR A 51 20.86 14.22 -13.30
N GLY A 52 20.18 15.34 -13.08
CA GLY A 52 19.95 16.36 -14.10
C GLY A 52 19.12 15.81 -15.30
N ARG A 53 18.41 14.68 -15.10
CA ARG A 53 17.71 13.98 -16.16
C ARG A 53 16.24 14.41 -16.23
N LYS A 54 15.83 14.95 -17.37
CA LYS A 54 14.41 15.22 -17.66
C LYS A 54 13.66 13.90 -17.79
N THR A 55 12.44 13.86 -17.26
CA THR A 55 11.56 12.70 -17.34
C THR A 55 10.14 13.16 -17.66
N HIS A 56 9.33 12.24 -18.21
CA HIS A 56 7.92 12.50 -18.53
C HIS A 56 7.03 12.02 -17.39
N PHE A 57 6.25 12.92 -16.80
CA PHE A 57 5.27 12.56 -15.80
C PHE A 57 4.00 12.07 -16.49
N ILE A 58 3.74 10.78 -16.42
CA ILE A 58 2.51 10.14 -16.90
C ILE A 58 1.96 9.29 -15.76
N PRO A 59 0.94 9.76 -15.03
CA PRO A 59 0.36 9.01 -13.92
C PRO A 59 -0.39 7.76 -14.42
N ASN A 60 -0.55 6.78 -13.52
CA ASN A 60 -1.41 5.64 -13.81
C ASN A 60 -2.84 6.11 -14.05
N GLY A 61 -3.44 5.63 -15.13
CA GLY A 61 -4.85 5.83 -15.41
C GLY A 61 -5.71 4.92 -14.54
N VAL A 62 -6.92 5.37 -14.24
CA VAL A 62 -7.94 4.60 -13.55
C VAL A 62 -9.30 4.87 -14.22
N ASN A 63 -10.09 3.83 -14.39
CA ASN A 63 -11.46 3.98 -14.86
C ASN A 63 -12.29 4.69 -13.80
N ARG A 64 -13.25 5.51 -14.24
CA ARG A 64 -14.20 6.15 -13.31
C ARG A 64 -14.95 5.08 -12.53
N PRO A 65 -14.88 5.07 -11.19
CA PRO A 65 -15.54 4.04 -10.41
C PRO A 65 -17.07 4.22 -10.47
N GLU A 66 -17.77 3.08 -10.55
CA GLU A 66 -19.20 3.03 -10.33
C GLU A 66 -19.48 2.91 -8.83
N VAL A 67 -20.28 3.81 -8.30
CA VAL A 67 -20.75 3.71 -6.92
C VAL A 67 -21.93 2.73 -6.89
N ARG A 68 -21.74 1.62 -6.18
CA ARG A 68 -22.77 0.59 -6.00
C ARG A 68 -23.19 0.51 -4.53
N GLU A 69 -24.40 0.02 -4.27
CA GLU A 69 -24.85 -0.27 -2.92
C GLU A 69 -23.98 -1.38 -2.28
N ALA A 70 -23.68 -1.20 -0.99
CA ALA A 70 -22.85 -2.11 -0.23
C ALA A 70 -23.64 -3.33 0.26
N LYS A 71 -24.05 -4.24 -0.65
CA LYS A 71 -24.85 -5.43 -0.29
C LYS A 71 -23.98 -6.57 0.22
N LEU A 72 -22.94 -6.95 -0.52
CA LEU A 72 -22.10 -8.11 -0.20
C LEU A 72 -21.43 -8.02 1.18
N ILE A 73 -20.94 -6.84 1.54
CA ILE A 73 -20.25 -6.65 2.82
C ILE A 73 -21.24 -6.73 4.01
N THR A 74 -22.46 -6.28 3.80
CA THR A 74 -23.52 -6.37 4.81
C THR A 74 -24.01 -7.81 4.95
N ASP A 75 -24.28 -8.49 3.84
CA ASP A 75 -24.86 -9.84 3.84
C ASP A 75 -23.86 -10.89 4.38
N HIS A 76 -22.56 -10.78 3.99
CA HIS A 76 -21.57 -11.77 4.40
C HIS A 76 -20.89 -11.45 5.73
N PHE A 77 -20.76 -10.19 6.11
CA PHE A 77 -19.97 -9.79 7.27
C PHE A 77 -20.75 -8.98 8.31
N GLY A 78 -22.02 -8.68 8.07
CA GLY A 78 -22.85 -7.89 8.97
C GLY A 78 -22.30 -6.48 9.22
N LEU A 79 -21.62 -5.90 8.23
CA LEU A 79 -21.04 -4.57 8.30
C LEU A 79 -21.94 -3.57 7.61
N GLU A 80 -22.47 -2.63 8.36
CA GLU A 80 -23.30 -1.56 7.83
C GLU A 80 -22.46 -0.39 7.32
N LYS A 81 -23.05 0.43 6.47
CA LYS A 81 -22.44 1.66 5.99
C LYS A 81 -22.02 2.54 7.19
N ASP A 82 -20.83 3.10 7.13
CA ASP A 82 -20.25 3.99 8.15
C ASP A 82 -19.98 3.35 9.53
N SER A 83 -20.17 2.02 9.68
CA SER A 83 -19.92 1.28 10.92
C SER A 83 -18.49 0.75 11.06
N TYR A 84 -17.62 0.97 10.07
CA TYR A 84 -16.26 0.42 10.08
C TYR A 84 -15.24 1.35 9.41
N ILE A 85 -13.98 1.11 9.73
CA ILE A 85 -12.81 1.71 9.08
C ILE A 85 -12.14 0.60 8.29
N LEU A 86 -12.00 0.78 6.97
CA LEU A 86 -11.46 -0.23 6.07
C LEU A 86 -10.00 0.06 5.70
N PHE A 87 -9.13 -0.92 5.92
CA PHE A 87 -7.85 -1.03 5.26
C PHE A 87 -7.96 -2.07 4.14
N LEU A 88 -7.62 -1.68 2.92
CA LEU A 88 -7.56 -2.59 1.77
C LEU A 88 -6.17 -2.56 1.15
N GLY A 89 -5.48 -3.71 1.10
CA GLY A 89 -4.15 -3.77 0.52
C GLY A 89 -3.41 -5.07 0.80
N ARG A 90 -2.21 -5.21 0.25
CA ARG A 90 -1.36 -6.38 0.54
C ARG A 90 -0.95 -6.41 2.01
N LEU A 91 -1.05 -7.59 2.62
CA LEU A 91 -0.67 -7.81 4.02
C LEU A 91 0.84 -8.07 4.11
N VAL A 92 1.62 -7.00 3.93
CA VAL A 92 3.09 -7.02 3.99
C VAL A 92 3.59 -5.98 5.00
N PRO A 93 4.77 -6.21 5.64
CA PRO A 93 5.31 -5.31 6.67
C PRO A 93 5.42 -3.86 6.23
N GLU A 94 5.82 -3.63 4.98
CA GLU A 94 5.97 -2.29 4.37
C GLU A 94 4.68 -1.46 4.33
N LYS A 95 3.51 -2.09 4.50
CA LYS A 95 2.20 -1.41 4.57
C LYS A 95 1.82 -0.95 5.98
N GLY A 96 2.65 -1.24 6.96
CA GLY A 96 2.47 -0.73 8.31
C GLY A 96 1.23 -1.24 9.05
N ILE A 97 0.67 -2.40 8.65
CA ILE A 97 -0.56 -2.96 9.25
C ILE A 97 -0.44 -3.14 10.75
N ARG A 98 0.74 -3.55 11.21
CA ARG A 98 1.03 -3.71 12.63
C ARG A 98 0.84 -2.40 13.40
N TYR A 99 1.38 -1.30 12.84
CA TYR A 99 1.21 0.04 13.43
C TYR A 99 -0.25 0.51 13.39
N LEU A 100 -0.97 0.18 12.32
CA LEU A 100 -2.40 0.49 12.22
C LEU A 100 -3.19 -0.20 13.34
N VAL A 101 -2.95 -1.50 13.57
CA VAL A 101 -3.62 -2.27 14.61
C VAL A 101 -3.28 -1.72 16.00
N GLU A 102 -2.01 -1.43 16.29
CA GLU A 102 -1.58 -0.84 17.54
C GLU A 102 -2.18 0.54 17.77
N ALA A 103 -2.17 1.40 16.76
CA ALA A 103 -2.77 2.72 16.84
C ALA A 103 -4.28 2.64 17.06
N PHE A 104 -4.96 1.72 16.41
CA PHE A 104 -6.41 1.56 16.52
C PHE A 104 -6.87 1.17 17.93
N LYS A 105 -6.05 0.44 18.69
CA LYS A 105 -6.35 0.12 20.11
C LYS A 105 -6.55 1.35 20.96
N ASN A 106 -5.93 2.47 20.61
CA ASN A 106 -6.01 3.73 21.33
C ASN A 106 -7.08 4.69 20.79
N VAL A 107 -7.74 4.32 19.70
CA VAL A 107 -8.80 5.13 19.09
C VAL A 107 -10.12 4.90 19.84
N LYS A 108 -10.67 5.96 20.40
CA LYS A 108 -12.00 5.91 21.04
C LYS A 108 -13.08 5.98 19.96
N THR A 109 -13.57 4.84 19.53
CA THR A 109 -14.62 4.72 18.52
C THR A 109 -15.44 3.47 18.72
N ASP A 110 -16.69 3.50 18.28
CA ASP A 110 -17.57 2.34 18.20
C ASP A 110 -17.43 1.57 16.88
N LYS A 111 -16.68 2.14 15.93
CA LYS A 111 -16.44 1.53 14.61
C LYS A 111 -15.49 0.33 14.72
N LYS A 112 -15.68 -0.62 13.81
CA LYS A 112 -14.80 -1.79 13.68
C LYS A 112 -13.63 -1.47 12.76
N LEU A 113 -12.45 -2.01 13.03
CA LEU A 113 -11.35 -2.01 12.06
C LEU A 113 -11.47 -3.27 11.19
N VAL A 114 -11.61 -3.07 9.90
CA VAL A 114 -11.68 -4.14 8.90
C VAL A 114 -10.39 -4.12 8.08
N ILE A 115 -9.68 -5.24 8.07
CA ILE A 115 -8.45 -5.39 7.29
C ILE A 115 -8.72 -6.42 6.19
N ALA A 116 -8.70 -5.98 4.94
CA ALA A 116 -8.90 -6.81 3.76
C ALA A 116 -7.65 -6.82 2.89
N GLY A 117 -7.22 -8.02 2.48
CA GLY A 117 -6.07 -8.17 1.61
C GLY A 117 -5.48 -9.56 1.60
N GLY A 118 -4.55 -9.79 0.66
CA GLY A 118 -3.83 -11.04 0.51
C GLY A 118 -2.37 -10.93 0.97
N SER A 119 -1.81 -12.06 1.42
CA SER A 119 -0.38 -12.25 1.66
C SER A 119 0.30 -12.77 0.39
N THR A 120 1.59 -12.48 0.20
CA THR A 120 2.39 -13.01 -0.91
C THR A 120 2.72 -14.50 -0.80
N LYS A 121 2.40 -15.14 0.33
CA LYS A 121 2.43 -16.60 0.41
C LYS A 121 1.17 -17.15 -0.26
N PRO A 122 1.28 -18.15 -1.16
CA PRO A 122 0.09 -18.79 -1.71
C PRO A 122 -0.76 -19.32 -0.55
N PRO A 123 -2.07 -19.14 -0.57
CA PRO A 123 -2.93 -19.67 0.46
C PRO A 123 -2.88 -21.19 0.40
N SER A 124 -2.32 -21.83 1.43
CA SER A 124 -2.76 -23.17 1.74
C SER A 124 -4.23 -23.03 2.13
N SER A 125 -5.13 -23.26 1.18
CA SER A 125 -6.56 -23.55 1.32
C SER A 125 -7.34 -22.92 2.49
N GLN A 126 -7.10 -21.65 2.85
CA GLN A 126 -7.93 -20.97 3.86
C GLN A 126 -8.51 -19.66 3.34
N PRO A 127 -9.79 -19.38 3.65
CA PRO A 127 -10.45 -18.14 3.25
C PRO A 127 -9.75 -16.93 3.87
N GLN A 128 -9.79 -15.82 3.14
CA GLN A 128 -9.24 -14.53 3.56
C GLN A 128 -9.75 -14.15 4.95
N THR A 129 -8.82 -14.07 5.91
CA THR A 129 -9.18 -13.86 7.32
C THR A 129 -9.57 -12.40 7.53
N LEU A 130 -10.83 -12.19 7.85
CA LEU A 130 -11.31 -10.93 8.42
C LEU A 130 -10.97 -10.94 9.91
N PHE A 131 -10.07 -10.09 10.34
CA PHE A 131 -9.81 -9.89 11.76
C PHE A 131 -10.87 -8.95 12.34
N ASN A 132 -11.79 -9.51 13.11
CA ASN A 132 -12.76 -8.77 13.88
C ASN A 132 -12.22 -8.64 15.31
N PHE A 133 -11.74 -7.47 15.70
CA PHE A 133 -11.30 -7.24 17.07
C PHE A 133 -12.53 -6.94 17.95
N PRO A 134 -12.74 -7.66 19.06
CA PRO A 134 -13.85 -7.38 19.95
C PRO A 134 -13.71 -6.00 20.57
N LYS A 135 -14.85 -5.36 20.83
CA LYS A 135 -14.93 -4.12 21.59
C LYS A 135 -14.22 -4.30 22.94
N HIS A 136 -13.33 -3.38 23.29
CA HIS A 136 -12.86 -3.27 24.65
C HIS A 136 -14.08 -3.07 25.57
N THR A 137 -14.38 -4.04 26.41
CA THR A 137 -15.20 -3.81 27.59
C THR A 137 -14.45 -2.79 28.45
N PRO A 138 -15.06 -1.68 28.86
CA PRO A 138 -14.43 -0.79 29.80
C PRO A 138 -14.22 -1.58 31.10
N VAL A 139 -12.97 -1.67 31.55
CA VAL A 139 -12.66 -2.14 32.90
C VAL A 139 -13.28 -1.11 33.83
N GLY A 140 -14.28 -1.55 34.60
CA GLY A 140 -14.96 -0.73 35.58
C GLY A 140 -14.01 -0.19 36.64
N SER A 141 -14.29 1.03 37.01
CA SER A 141 -13.72 1.76 38.15
C SER A 141 -13.69 0.97 39.44
#